data_a8bbedae30aa5a7566e01406f5536d53
#
_entry.id   a8bbedae30aa5a7566e01406f5536d53
#
_cell.length_a   1.000
_cell.length_b   1.000
_cell.length_c   1.000
_cell.angle_alpha   90.00
_cell.angle_beta   90.00
_cell.angle_gamma   90.00
#
_symmetry.space_group_name_H-M   'P 1'
#
loop_
_entity.id
_entity.type
_entity.pdbx_description
1 polymer ?
#
loop_
_entity_poly.entity_id
_entity_poly.type
_entity_poly.pdbx_seq_one_letter_code
_entity_poly.pdbx_strand_id
1 'polypeptide(L)'
;AQLIADKSFGFVNFTGSVGGGRAIEQAAAGSFTGLGLELGGKDPGYVMNDADVEAAADTLIDGAMFNSGQCCCGIERIYVADAVFDRFVDKAVSIVNGYKLGNPLDQETTLGPMAHERFAALVRAQTDDAVSRGARALIDPAAFPANNGAYLMPQILLDVDHTMPVMREESFGPVSYTHLTLPTMIG
;
A
#
# COMPACT_ATOMS: atom_id res chain seq x y z
N ALA A 1 -17.44 -15.46 -12.90
CA ALA A 1 -18.83 -14.97 -12.97
C ALA A 1 -19.77 -16.04 -13.53
N GLN A 2 -19.50 -16.65 -14.70
CA GLN A 2 -20.42 -17.59 -15.35
C GLN A 2 -20.73 -18.83 -14.48
N LEU A 3 -19.72 -19.46 -13.88
CA LEU A 3 -19.90 -20.62 -12.99
C LEU A 3 -20.77 -20.30 -11.76
N ILE A 4 -20.72 -19.05 -11.29
CA ILE A 4 -21.52 -18.60 -10.15
C ILE A 4 -22.97 -18.37 -10.59
N ALA A 5 -23.16 -17.75 -11.76
CA ALA A 5 -24.48 -17.53 -12.34
C ALA A 5 -25.24 -18.83 -12.65
N ASP A 6 -24.51 -19.92 -12.90
CA ASP A 6 -25.09 -21.26 -13.13
C ASP A 6 -25.73 -21.91 -11.87
N LYS A 7 -25.60 -21.20 -10.70
CA LYS A 7 -26.21 -21.65 -9.42
C LYS A 7 -25.80 -23.05 -8.95
N SER A 8 -24.62 -23.53 -9.40
CA SER A 8 -24.11 -24.86 -9.09
C SER A 8 -23.42 -24.96 -7.73
N PHE A 9 -23.20 -23.81 -7.07
CA PHE A 9 -22.46 -23.71 -5.82
C PHE A 9 -23.36 -23.15 -4.71
N GLY A 10 -23.30 -23.76 -3.52
CA GLY A 10 -23.99 -23.27 -2.34
C GLY A 10 -23.22 -22.16 -1.63
N PHE A 11 -21.90 -22.08 -1.85
CA PHE A 11 -21.02 -21.06 -1.26
C PHE A 11 -19.84 -20.75 -2.17
N VAL A 12 -19.42 -19.47 -2.22
CA VAL A 12 -18.26 -19.00 -2.98
C VAL A 12 -17.36 -18.19 -2.07
N ASN A 13 -16.09 -18.58 -1.95
CA ASN A 13 -15.04 -17.76 -1.38
C ASN A 13 -14.28 -17.04 -2.50
N PHE A 14 -14.05 -15.75 -2.33
CA PHE A 14 -13.30 -14.95 -3.27
C PHE A 14 -12.33 -14.02 -2.52
N THR A 15 -11.07 -14.06 -2.92
CA THR A 15 -10.05 -13.10 -2.50
C THR A 15 -9.58 -12.29 -3.71
N GLY A 16 -9.59 -10.98 -3.62
CA GLY A 16 -9.15 -10.10 -4.71
C GLY A 16 -9.64 -8.66 -4.58
N SER A 17 -9.68 -7.92 -5.69
CA SER A 17 -10.08 -6.51 -5.67
C SER A 17 -11.54 -6.30 -5.31
N VAL A 18 -11.86 -5.12 -4.78
CA VAL A 18 -13.25 -4.68 -4.51
C VAL A 18 -14.12 -4.79 -5.78
N GLY A 19 -13.56 -4.42 -6.94
CA GLY A 19 -14.27 -4.56 -8.22
C GLY A 19 -14.59 -6.03 -8.57
N GLY A 20 -13.66 -6.94 -8.30
CA GLY A 20 -13.87 -8.37 -8.43
C GLY A 20 -14.96 -8.89 -7.49
N GLY A 21 -14.92 -8.47 -6.22
CA GLY A 21 -15.94 -8.80 -5.22
C GLY A 21 -17.34 -8.38 -5.66
N ARG A 22 -17.49 -7.16 -6.15
CA ARG A 22 -18.78 -6.67 -6.69
C ARG A 22 -19.27 -7.51 -7.88
N ALA A 23 -18.38 -7.91 -8.77
CA ALA A 23 -18.74 -8.78 -9.89
C ALA A 23 -19.20 -10.18 -9.43
N ILE A 24 -18.60 -10.72 -8.37
CA ILE A 24 -19.02 -11.97 -7.73
C ILE A 24 -20.40 -11.81 -7.08
N GLU A 25 -20.61 -10.76 -6.31
CA GLU A 25 -21.88 -10.44 -5.67
C GLU A 25 -23.02 -10.31 -6.68
N GLN A 26 -22.80 -9.59 -7.76
CA GLN A 26 -23.77 -9.44 -8.85
C GLN A 26 -24.09 -10.80 -9.53
N ALA A 27 -23.08 -11.65 -9.75
CA ALA A 27 -23.26 -12.96 -10.35
C ALA A 27 -24.04 -13.93 -9.44
N ALA A 28 -23.93 -13.79 -8.12
CA ALA A 28 -24.62 -14.60 -7.13
C ALA A 28 -26.05 -14.08 -6.82
N ALA A 29 -26.38 -12.88 -7.25
CA ALA A 29 -27.67 -12.26 -6.91
C ALA A 29 -28.87 -13.16 -7.28
N GLY A 30 -29.83 -13.29 -6.35
CA GLY A 30 -31.05 -14.11 -6.54
C GLY A 30 -30.82 -15.63 -6.52
N SER A 31 -29.66 -16.10 -6.06
CA SER A 31 -29.34 -17.56 -6.01
C SER A 31 -29.33 -18.16 -4.61
N PHE A 32 -29.40 -17.38 -3.54
CA PHE A 32 -29.14 -17.81 -2.16
C PHE A 32 -27.75 -18.41 -1.92
N THR A 33 -26.81 -18.25 -2.87
CA THR A 33 -25.42 -18.65 -2.72
C THR A 33 -24.75 -17.77 -1.65
N GLY A 34 -24.17 -18.38 -0.63
CA GLY A 34 -23.40 -17.66 0.39
C GLY A 34 -22.09 -17.14 -0.20
N LEU A 35 -21.66 -15.96 0.24
CA LEU A 35 -20.41 -15.35 -0.21
C LEU A 35 -19.49 -15.07 0.98
N GLY A 36 -18.21 -15.50 0.86
CA GLY A 36 -17.09 -15.02 1.66
C GLY A 36 -16.23 -14.14 0.76
N LEU A 37 -16.09 -12.86 1.10
CA LEU A 37 -15.35 -11.90 0.29
C LEU A 37 -14.19 -11.34 1.12
N GLU A 38 -12.96 -11.65 0.70
CA GLU A 38 -11.72 -11.08 1.22
C GLU A 38 -11.19 -10.09 0.18
N LEU A 39 -11.30 -8.82 0.48
CA LEU A 39 -11.03 -7.75 -0.48
C LEU A 39 -9.87 -6.87 -0.01
N GLY A 40 -9.44 -5.95 -0.87
CA GLY A 40 -8.40 -5.01 -0.54
C GLY A 40 -8.81 -3.96 0.48
N GLY A 41 -7.83 -3.23 0.97
CA GLY A 41 -7.97 -2.19 1.98
C GLY A 41 -7.10 -0.98 1.72
N LYS A 42 -7.07 -0.08 2.70
CA LYS A 42 -6.20 1.09 2.79
C LYS A 42 -5.87 1.31 4.25
N ASP A 43 -5.15 0.36 4.85
CA ASP A 43 -4.98 0.30 6.28
C ASP A 43 -4.12 1.46 6.81
N PRO A 44 -4.54 2.10 7.91
CA PRO A 44 -3.80 3.20 8.51
C PRO A 44 -2.90 2.73 9.65
N GLY A 45 -1.70 3.31 9.75
CA GLY A 45 -0.89 3.35 10.96
C GLY A 45 -1.01 4.72 11.64
N TYR A 46 -0.92 4.76 12.96
CA TYR A 46 -0.90 6.02 13.72
C TYR A 46 0.26 6.01 14.73
N VAL A 47 1.12 7.03 14.67
CA VAL A 47 2.26 7.21 15.59
C VAL A 47 1.94 8.35 16.54
N MET A 48 1.75 8.01 17.81
CA MET A 48 1.42 8.96 18.88
C MET A 48 2.68 9.69 19.40
N ASN A 49 2.49 10.79 20.13
CA ASN A 49 3.58 11.60 20.69
C ASN A 49 4.50 10.84 21.64
N ASP A 50 3.98 9.83 22.33
CA ASP A 50 4.68 9.01 23.32
C ASP A 50 5.16 7.66 22.76
N ALA A 51 5.05 7.46 21.43
CA ALA A 51 5.49 6.23 20.80
C ALA A 51 7.01 6.10 20.82
N ASP A 52 7.48 4.84 20.89
CA ASP A 52 8.85 4.51 20.49
C ASP A 52 8.97 4.65 18.97
N VAL A 53 9.53 5.77 18.53
CA VAL A 53 9.58 6.16 17.12
C VAL A 53 10.38 5.16 16.28
N GLU A 54 11.47 4.60 16.83
CA GLU A 54 12.31 3.63 16.13
C GLU A 54 11.53 2.35 15.87
N ALA A 55 10.92 1.78 16.92
CA ALA A 55 10.10 0.59 16.79
C ALA A 55 8.85 0.81 15.92
N ALA A 56 8.23 2.00 16.01
CA ALA A 56 7.08 2.37 15.18
C ALA A 56 7.47 2.44 13.70
N ALA A 57 8.60 3.07 13.36
CA ALA A 57 9.08 3.16 12.00
C ALA A 57 9.45 1.78 11.43
N ASP A 58 10.19 0.97 12.19
CA ASP A 58 10.55 -0.39 11.78
C ASP A 58 9.27 -1.22 11.47
N THR A 59 8.26 -1.17 12.35
CA THR A 59 7.02 -1.94 12.20
C THR A 59 6.15 -1.44 11.04
N LEU A 60 5.96 -0.12 10.93
CA LEU A 60 5.04 0.45 9.94
C LEU A 60 5.62 0.43 8.54
N ILE A 61 6.93 0.61 8.40
CA ILE A 61 7.59 0.52 7.09
C ILE A 61 7.66 -0.94 6.63
N ASP A 62 7.95 -1.88 7.52
CA ASP A 62 7.83 -3.31 7.19
C ASP A 62 6.41 -3.66 6.74
N GLY A 63 5.39 -3.24 7.51
CA GLY A 63 3.98 -3.44 7.16
C GLY A 63 3.55 -2.80 5.83
N ALA A 64 4.23 -1.71 5.40
CA ALA A 64 3.98 -1.05 4.12
C ALA A 64 4.71 -1.71 2.95
N MET A 65 5.92 -2.24 3.17
CA MET A 65 6.82 -2.71 2.11
C MET A 65 6.89 -4.24 2.00
N PHE A 66 6.36 -4.96 2.99
CA PHE A 66 6.31 -6.43 2.99
C PHE A 66 5.73 -6.95 1.67
N ASN A 67 6.38 -7.96 1.08
CA ASN A 67 6.00 -8.53 -0.21
C ASN A 67 5.84 -7.45 -1.33
N SER A 68 6.69 -6.44 -1.33
CA SER A 68 6.61 -5.27 -2.23
C SER A 68 5.25 -4.54 -2.13
N GLY A 69 4.70 -4.44 -0.92
CA GLY A 69 3.41 -3.80 -0.64
C GLY A 69 2.19 -4.57 -1.15
N GLN A 70 2.38 -5.80 -1.63
CA GLN A 70 1.29 -6.61 -2.19
C GLN A 70 0.62 -7.43 -1.09
N CYS A 71 -0.03 -6.74 -0.17
CA CYS A 71 -0.73 -7.31 0.98
C CYS A 71 -2.06 -6.58 1.19
N CYS A 72 -3.15 -7.33 1.38
CA CYS A 72 -4.50 -6.76 1.59
C CYS A 72 -4.61 -5.97 2.90
N CYS A 73 -3.73 -6.24 3.88
CA CYS A 73 -3.58 -5.50 5.13
C CYS A 73 -2.28 -4.66 5.16
N GLY A 74 -1.75 -4.26 4.00
CA GLY A 74 -0.58 -3.39 3.90
C GLY A 74 -0.84 -2.01 4.50
N ILE A 75 0.12 -1.49 5.29
CA ILE A 75 0.02 -0.17 5.92
C ILE A 75 0.32 0.90 4.87
N GLU A 76 -0.68 1.32 4.15
CA GLU A 76 -0.49 2.28 3.07
C GLU A 76 -0.53 3.74 3.54
N ARG A 77 -1.24 4.04 4.65
CA ARG A 77 -1.35 5.39 5.22
C ARG A 77 -0.75 5.44 6.62
N ILE A 78 0.15 6.38 6.86
CA ILE A 78 0.76 6.56 8.18
C ILE A 78 0.50 7.99 8.65
N TYR A 79 -0.17 8.12 9.80
CA TYR A 79 -0.43 9.39 10.46
C TYR A 79 0.55 9.53 11.62
N VAL A 80 1.31 10.61 11.65
CA VAL A 80 2.36 10.82 12.64
C VAL A 80 2.11 12.12 13.39
N ALA A 81 2.16 12.07 14.72
CA ALA A 81 2.04 13.25 15.55
C ALA A 81 3.21 14.23 15.32
N ASP A 82 2.93 15.55 15.29
CA ASP A 82 3.90 16.60 14.96
C ASP A 82 5.20 16.49 15.76
N ALA A 83 5.10 16.22 17.06
CA ALA A 83 6.26 16.18 17.95
C ALA A 83 7.28 15.09 17.59
N VAL A 84 6.89 14.08 16.85
CA VAL A 84 7.74 12.93 16.47
C VAL A 84 7.88 12.76 14.96
N PHE A 85 7.29 13.67 14.18
CA PHE A 85 7.18 13.55 12.73
C PHE A 85 8.54 13.47 12.03
N ASP A 86 9.41 14.46 12.25
CA ASP A 86 10.69 14.49 11.56
C ASP A 86 11.56 13.27 11.88
N ARG A 87 11.59 12.87 13.14
CA ARG A 87 12.32 11.64 13.56
C ARG A 87 11.77 10.40 12.89
N PHE A 88 10.45 10.28 12.79
CA PHE A 88 9.81 9.15 12.13
C PHE A 88 10.16 9.13 10.65
N VAL A 89 10.06 10.27 9.96
CA VAL A 89 10.37 10.39 8.53
C VAL A 89 11.82 10.05 8.26
N ASP A 90 12.76 10.60 9.03
CA ASP A 90 14.20 10.33 8.87
C ASP A 90 14.49 8.83 9.02
N LYS A 91 13.91 8.19 10.04
CA LYS A 91 14.06 6.76 10.26
C LYS A 91 13.43 5.95 9.12
N ALA A 92 12.23 6.28 8.71
CA ALA A 92 11.51 5.61 7.63
C ALA A 92 12.29 5.66 6.31
N VAL A 93 12.81 6.84 5.94
CA VAL A 93 13.67 7.03 4.76
C VAL A 93 14.95 6.19 4.86
N SER A 94 15.57 6.16 6.04
CA SER A 94 16.76 5.32 6.28
C SER A 94 16.47 3.83 6.06
N ILE A 95 15.33 3.33 6.55
CA ILE A 95 14.92 1.93 6.36
C ILE A 95 14.70 1.64 4.87
N VAL A 96 13.94 2.48 4.19
CA VAL A 96 13.61 2.27 2.76
C VAL A 96 14.85 2.33 1.87
N ASN A 97 15.80 3.21 2.14
CA ASN A 97 17.08 3.27 1.43
C ASN A 97 17.96 2.03 1.67
N GLY A 98 17.70 1.27 2.72
CA GLY A 98 18.36 -0.02 2.98
C GLY A 98 17.82 -1.19 2.16
N TYR A 99 16.69 -1.06 1.50
CA TYR A 99 16.15 -2.12 0.65
C TYR A 99 16.95 -2.31 -0.64
N LYS A 100 17.01 -3.57 -1.09
CA LYS A 100 17.63 -3.96 -2.35
C LYS A 100 16.56 -4.52 -3.28
N LEU A 101 16.19 -3.75 -4.28
CA LEU A 101 15.24 -4.16 -5.32
C LEU A 101 15.95 -5.05 -6.32
N GLY A 102 15.49 -6.29 -6.50
CA GLY A 102 16.17 -7.23 -7.36
C GLY A 102 15.44 -8.57 -7.58
N ASN A 103 16.17 -9.50 -8.16
CA ASN A 103 15.67 -10.85 -8.40
C ASN A 103 15.44 -11.57 -7.05
N PRO A 104 14.24 -12.09 -6.77
CA PRO A 104 13.92 -12.75 -5.49
C PRO A 104 14.69 -14.06 -5.25
N LEU A 105 15.40 -14.58 -6.24
CA LEU A 105 16.31 -15.73 -6.06
C LEU A 105 17.69 -15.33 -5.51
N ASP A 106 18.02 -14.04 -5.52
CA ASP A 106 19.26 -13.53 -4.96
C ASP A 106 19.10 -13.29 -3.47
N GLN A 107 20.01 -13.83 -2.67
CA GLN A 107 19.93 -13.75 -1.20
C GLN A 107 20.00 -12.32 -0.66
N GLU A 108 20.60 -11.40 -1.40
CA GLU A 108 20.73 -9.99 -1.04
C GLU A 108 19.47 -9.17 -1.35
N THR A 109 18.54 -9.70 -2.15
CA THR A 109 17.30 -9.02 -2.49
C THR A 109 16.35 -8.97 -1.30
N THR A 110 15.93 -7.78 -0.91
CA THR A 110 14.95 -7.58 0.16
C THR A 110 13.61 -7.08 -0.36
N LEU A 111 13.56 -6.61 -1.62
CA LEU A 111 12.35 -6.16 -2.29
C LEU A 111 12.27 -6.79 -3.69
N GLY A 112 11.29 -7.64 -3.92
CA GLY A 112 11.09 -8.33 -5.20
C GLY A 112 10.24 -7.52 -6.18
N PRO A 113 9.92 -8.09 -7.37
CA PRO A 113 9.04 -7.44 -8.33
C PRO A 113 7.58 -7.51 -7.89
N MET A 114 6.77 -6.65 -8.48
CA MET A 114 5.32 -6.77 -8.50
C MET A 114 4.91 -8.04 -9.25
N ALA A 115 3.76 -8.62 -8.91
CA ALA A 115 3.23 -9.81 -9.58
C ALA A 115 3.01 -9.63 -11.09
N HIS A 116 2.80 -8.39 -11.53
CA HIS A 116 2.65 -8.05 -12.95
C HIS A 116 2.99 -6.59 -13.21
N GLU A 117 3.61 -6.31 -14.37
CA GLU A 117 4.00 -4.96 -14.79
C GLU A 117 2.84 -3.95 -14.77
N ARG A 118 1.63 -4.38 -15.14
CA ARG A 118 0.45 -3.49 -15.11
C ARG A 118 0.16 -2.94 -13.70
N PHE A 119 0.44 -3.70 -12.64
CA PHE A 119 0.25 -3.24 -11.27
C PHE A 119 1.34 -2.24 -10.88
N ALA A 120 2.58 -2.50 -11.27
CA ALA A 120 3.65 -1.53 -11.09
C ALA A 120 3.36 -0.21 -11.82
N ALA A 121 2.82 -0.28 -13.05
CA ALA A 121 2.43 0.89 -13.82
C ALA A 121 1.29 1.68 -13.13
N LEU A 122 0.31 0.99 -12.54
CA LEU A 122 -0.76 1.62 -11.79
C LEU A 122 -0.22 2.41 -10.58
N VAL A 123 0.65 1.80 -9.80
CA VAL A 123 1.25 2.45 -8.61
C VAL A 123 2.14 3.63 -9.01
N ARG A 124 2.92 3.51 -10.11
CA ARG A 124 3.67 4.64 -10.64
C ARG A 124 2.74 5.80 -11.01
N ALA A 125 1.64 5.52 -11.71
CA ALA A 125 0.68 6.55 -12.09
C ALA A 125 0.03 7.23 -10.87
N GLN A 126 -0.28 6.49 -9.81
CA GLN A 126 -0.78 7.06 -8.55
C GLN A 126 0.28 7.96 -7.88
N THR A 127 1.54 7.52 -7.86
CA THR A 127 2.66 8.29 -7.30
C THR A 127 2.88 9.58 -8.09
N ASP A 128 2.91 9.48 -9.42
CA ASP A 128 3.10 10.63 -10.32
C ASP A 128 1.95 11.63 -10.19
N ASP A 129 0.70 11.17 -10.09
CA ASP A 129 -0.46 12.02 -9.83
C ASP A 129 -0.30 12.78 -8.50
N ALA A 130 0.08 12.10 -7.43
CA ALA A 130 0.28 12.73 -6.13
C ALA A 130 1.38 13.81 -6.18
N VAL A 131 2.53 13.49 -6.80
CA VAL A 131 3.63 14.45 -6.96
C VAL A 131 3.19 15.65 -7.81
N SER A 132 2.42 15.43 -8.87
CA SER A 132 1.88 16.51 -9.71
C SER A 132 0.94 17.46 -8.95
N ARG A 133 0.32 16.96 -7.87
CA ARG A 133 -0.57 17.72 -6.97
C ARG A 133 0.17 18.35 -5.79
N GLY A 134 1.48 18.20 -5.69
CA GLY A 134 2.31 18.84 -4.68
C GLY A 134 2.85 17.89 -3.59
N ALA A 135 2.57 16.60 -3.65
CA ALA A 135 3.21 15.65 -2.76
C ALA A 135 4.73 15.57 -3.01
N ARG A 136 5.49 15.33 -1.95
CA ARG A 136 6.95 15.16 -2.02
C ARG A 136 7.33 13.70 -1.95
N ALA A 137 8.00 13.21 -2.99
CA ALA A 137 8.62 11.88 -3.01
C ALA A 137 10.01 11.96 -2.35
N LEU A 138 10.26 11.13 -1.34
CA LEU A 138 11.47 11.23 -0.52
C LEU A 138 12.59 10.29 -0.96
N ILE A 139 12.28 9.25 -1.70
CA ILE A 139 13.27 8.24 -2.11
C ILE A 139 13.80 8.59 -3.50
N ASP A 140 15.14 8.72 -3.60
CA ASP A 140 15.80 9.05 -4.86
C ASP A 140 15.73 7.84 -5.84
N PRO A 141 15.18 8.03 -7.03
CA PRO A 141 15.18 6.97 -8.07
C PRO A 141 16.58 6.44 -8.42
N ALA A 142 17.62 7.22 -8.27
CA ALA A 142 19.00 6.78 -8.52
C ALA A 142 19.46 5.68 -7.57
N ALA A 143 18.85 5.57 -6.38
CA ALA A 143 19.14 4.49 -5.42
C ALA A 143 18.58 3.12 -5.88
N PHE A 144 17.66 3.11 -6.84
CA PHE A 144 16.97 1.90 -7.31
C PHE A 144 17.05 1.72 -8.83
N PRO A 145 18.23 1.42 -9.39
CA PRO A 145 18.43 1.33 -10.84
C PRO A 145 17.62 0.22 -11.51
N ALA A 146 17.16 -0.79 -10.75
CA ALA A 146 16.29 -1.86 -11.24
C ALA A 146 14.81 -1.45 -11.41
N ASN A 147 14.45 -0.19 -11.13
CA ASN A 147 13.06 0.32 -11.21
C ASN A 147 12.55 0.37 -12.66
N ASN A 148 12.14 -0.76 -13.20
CA ASN A 148 11.57 -0.88 -14.55
C ASN A 148 10.62 -2.08 -14.65
N GLY A 149 9.70 -2.07 -15.62
CA GLY A 149 8.75 -3.16 -15.83
C GLY A 149 7.96 -3.48 -14.55
N ALA A 150 8.02 -4.73 -14.10
CA ALA A 150 7.39 -5.17 -12.87
C ALA A 150 8.17 -4.77 -11.60
N TYR A 151 9.44 -4.37 -11.72
CA TYR A 151 10.24 -3.92 -10.58
C TYR A 151 9.87 -2.48 -10.25
N LEU A 152 9.33 -2.27 -9.06
CA LEU A 152 8.89 -0.98 -8.58
C LEU A 152 9.71 -0.56 -7.36
N MET A 153 10.37 0.60 -7.47
CA MET A 153 11.10 1.17 -6.34
C MET A 153 10.14 1.52 -5.20
N PRO A 154 10.55 1.32 -3.95
CA PRO A 154 9.76 1.76 -2.81
C PRO A 154 9.73 3.29 -2.76
N GLN A 155 8.62 3.85 -2.24
CA GLN A 155 8.50 5.30 -2.11
C GLN A 155 7.80 5.71 -0.81
N ILE A 156 8.20 6.86 -0.28
CA ILE A 156 7.51 7.56 0.80
C ILE A 156 7.05 8.92 0.25
N LEU A 157 5.75 9.18 0.35
CA LEU A 157 5.18 10.46 -0.07
C LEU A 157 4.75 11.26 1.16
N LEU A 158 5.20 12.53 1.21
CA LEU A 158 4.74 13.52 2.19
C LEU A 158 3.81 14.55 1.51
N ASP A 159 3.17 15.35 2.34
CA ASP A 159 2.27 16.44 1.90
C ASP A 159 1.11 15.94 1.01
N VAL A 160 0.67 14.72 1.28
CA VAL A 160 -0.50 14.13 0.64
C VAL A 160 -1.78 14.54 1.38
N ASP A 161 -2.91 14.59 0.67
CA ASP A 161 -4.22 14.85 1.24
C ASP A 161 -5.29 13.87 0.77
N HIS A 162 -6.43 13.84 1.46
CA HIS A 162 -7.53 12.92 1.17
C HIS A 162 -8.25 13.15 -0.16
N THR A 163 -7.90 14.17 -0.94
CA THR A 163 -8.41 14.36 -2.30
C THR A 163 -7.60 13.57 -3.32
N MET A 164 -6.38 13.19 -2.98
CA MET A 164 -5.47 12.43 -3.85
C MET A 164 -5.88 10.94 -3.90
N PRO A 165 -5.86 10.30 -5.08
CA PRO A 165 -6.14 8.87 -5.23
C PRO A 165 -5.29 7.99 -4.29
N VAL A 166 -4.01 8.29 -4.14
CA VAL A 166 -3.09 7.57 -3.23
C VAL A 166 -3.57 7.49 -1.78
N MET A 167 -4.43 8.40 -1.33
CA MET A 167 -4.97 8.39 0.03
C MET A 167 -6.30 7.64 0.15
N ARG A 168 -6.96 7.31 -0.96
CA ARG A 168 -8.30 6.72 -0.99
C ARG A 168 -8.38 5.37 -1.64
N GLU A 169 -7.56 5.14 -2.68
CA GLU A 169 -7.57 3.93 -3.48
C GLU A 169 -6.42 3.02 -3.05
N GLU A 170 -6.67 1.73 -2.94
CA GLU A 170 -5.63 0.74 -2.69
C GLU A 170 -4.55 0.84 -3.76
N SER A 171 -3.28 0.90 -3.33
CA SER A 171 -2.13 0.89 -4.23
C SER A 171 -1.61 -0.52 -4.49
N PHE A 172 -1.62 -1.36 -3.46
CA PHE A 172 -1.11 -2.74 -3.52
C PHE A 172 0.32 -2.81 -4.07
N GLY A 173 1.18 -1.90 -3.59
CA GLY A 173 2.57 -1.74 -4.02
C GLY A 173 3.43 -1.09 -2.95
N PRO A 174 4.76 -1.04 -3.11
CA PRO A 174 5.71 -0.63 -2.08
C PRO A 174 5.74 0.91 -1.93
N VAL A 175 4.61 1.50 -1.61
CA VAL A 175 4.47 2.95 -1.44
C VAL A 175 3.72 3.24 -0.15
N SER A 176 4.30 4.06 0.72
CA SER A 176 3.66 4.54 1.94
C SER A 176 3.42 6.04 1.87
N TYR A 177 2.30 6.48 2.42
CA TYR A 177 1.87 7.87 2.41
C TYR A 177 1.81 8.40 3.84
N THR A 178 2.62 9.41 4.13
CA THR A 178 2.70 9.99 5.46
C THR A 178 2.08 11.37 5.45
N HIS A 179 1.12 11.58 6.34
CA HIS A 179 0.41 12.83 6.52
C HIS A 179 0.72 13.41 7.89
N LEU A 180 1.01 14.70 7.94
CA LEU A 180 1.03 15.46 9.19
C LEU A 180 -0.34 15.40 9.84
N THR A 181 -0.36 15.18 11.13
CA THR A 181 -1.50 14.91 11.97
C THR A 181 -2.73 15.75 11.73
N LEU A 182 -3.87 15.11 11.93
CA LEU A 182 -5.05 15.79 12.44
C LEU A 182 -4.67 16.51 13.74
N PRO A 183 -4.96 17.80 13.89
CA PRO A 183 -4.82 18.45 15.20
C PRO A 183 -5.60 17.59 16.19
N THR A 184 -4.96 17.22 17.26
CA THR A 184 -5.58 16.50 18.38
C THR A 184 -6.70 17.34 18.95
N MET A 185 -7.87 17.25 18.34
CA MET A 185 -9.13 17.64 18.94
C MET A 185 -9.71 16.42 19.64
N ILE A 186 -8.99 15.92 20.66
CA ILE A 186 -9.56 15.11 21.72
C ILE A 186 -9.27 15.89 22.99
N GLY A 187 -10.13 16.81 23.27
CA GLY A 187 -10.32 17.39 24.58
C GLY A 187 -11.32 16.55 25.32
#